data_1a18ff8a62403059d00ae409f2c28df1
#
_entry.id   1a18ff8a62403059d00ae409f2c28df1
#
_cell.length_a   1.000
_cell.length_b   1.000
_cell.length_c   1.000
_cell.angle_alpha   90.00
_cell.angle_beta   90.00
_cell.angle_gamma   90.00
#
_symmetry.space_group_name_H-M   'P 1'
#
loop_
_entity.id
_entity.type
_entity.pdbx_description
1 polymer ?
#
loop_
_entity_poly.entity_id
_entity_poly.type
_entity_poly.pdbx_seq_one_letter_code
_entity_poly.pdbx_strand_id
1 'polypeptide(L)'
;MSLPPRQPQSAEPASAGLPNSGGESLPARAEGEASLRVVPLHTHHERTFAENRFVYPVLSRRSHGISLGVNLNPDKVCNFDCIYCQVDRTRQSETRFVDMQALVDELDSMLSFVRSGQIFKTSEFQETPTALRRLNDIAFSGDGEPTTYRNFDEIIATCADIKAQHHANDAKMVLISNASMFHRPHVQRGLEYLDRNNGEIWAKLEAGTEEYYKLVERTPIPFRQVLDNITDAARRRPIVIQALFMRIHGKPPSEQELAAFADRLNEIRAAGGQFKLIQVYTVARQPAESFVEAISDCAVDEIVEMVQVRCGIPAQAFYGVGSDDLSGDV
;
A
#
# COMPACT_ATOMS: atom_id res chain seq x y z
N MET A 1 -19.04 16.55 -67.69
CA MET A 1 -18.33 15.37 -68.21
C MET A 1 -17.99 14.51 -67.01
N SER A 2 -18.81 13.48 -66.78
CA SER A 2 -18.75 12.61 -65.64
C SER A 2 -18.18 11.27 -66.12
N LEU A 3 -17.23 10.73 -65.41
CA LEU A 3 -16.74 9.33 -65.59
C LEU A 3 -17.35 8.45 -64.50
N PRO A 4 -17.74 7.19 -64.85
CA PRO A 4 -18.45 6.31 -63.94
C PRO A 4 -17.51 5.47 -63.03
N PRO A 5 -18.05 4.85 -61.96
CA PRO A 5 -17.28 4.08 -60.99
C PRO A 5 -16.98 2.67 -61.47
N ARG A 6 -15.80 2.15 -61.12
CA ARG A 6 -15.40 0.77 -61.32
C ARG A 6 -15.93 -0.14 -60.20
N GLN A 7 -16.54 -1.25 -60.59
CA GLN A 7 -16.94 -2.35 -59.70
C GLN A 7 -15.73 -3.26 -59.33
N PRO A 8 -15.75 -3.92 -58.15
CA PRO A 8 -14.71 -4.85 -57.76
C PRO A 8 -14.96 -6.27 -58.33
N GLN A 9 -13.88 -6.88 -58.76
CA GLN A 9 -13.87 -8.29 -59.22
C GLN A 9 -13.74 -9.23 -57.98
N SER A 10 -14.60 -10.22 -57.95
CA SER A 10 -14.63 -11.38 -57.08
C SER A 10 -13.48 -12.35 -57.43
N ALA A 11 -12.75 -12.83 -56.43
CA ALA A 11 -11.89 -14.00 -56.51
C ALA A 11 -12.27 -15.00 -55.41
N GLU A 12 -12.60 -16.20 -55.84
CA GLU A 12 -12.96 -17.37 -55.02
C GLU A 12 -11.73 -18.00 -54.33
N PRO A 13 -11.96 -18.85 -53.29
CA PRO A 13 -10.92 -19.24 -52.35
C PRO A 13 -10.22 -20.54 -52.76
N ALA A 14 -8.92 -20.59 -52.55
CA ALA A 14 -8.14 -21.84 -52.62
C ALA A 14 -8.11 -22.51 -51.22
N SER A 15 -8.62 -23.75 -51.21
CA SER A 15 -8.52 -24.68 -50.10
C SER A 15 -7.06 -25.12 -49.88
N ALA A 16 -6.51 -24.93 -48.67
CA ALA A 16 -5.29 -25.60 -48.26
C ALA A 16 -5.42 -26.06 -46.80
N GLY A 17 -5.10 -27.31 -46.60
CA GLY A 17 -5.36 -28.16 -45.47
C GLY A 17 -4.82 -27.69 -44.12
N LEU A 18 -5.52 -28.14 -43.10
CA LEU A 18 -5.11 -28.10 -41.70
C LEU A 18 -3.95 -29.06 -41.43
N PRO A 19 -2.91 -28.64 -40.77
CA PRO A 19 -2.04 -29.56 -40.03
C PRO A 19 -2.50 -29.72 -38.59
N ASN A 20 -2.37 -30.93 -38.16
CA ASN A 20 -2.72 -31.59 -36.93
C ASN A 20 -2.27 -30.84 -35.66
N SER A 21 -3.10 -30.96 -34.64
CA SER A 21 -2.91 -30.68 -33.24
C SER A 21 -1.56 -31.15 -32.66
N GLY A 22 -0.66 -30.21 -32.41
CA GLY A 22 0.39 -30.38 -31.44
C GLY A 22 -0.05 -29.70 -30.14
N GLY A 23 -0.33 -30.49 -29.11
CA GLY A 23 -0.59 -29.96 -27.78
C GLY A 23 0.67 -29.29 -27.24
N GLU A 24 0.70 -27.97 -27.25
CA GLU A 24 1.65 -27.21 -26.42
C GLU A 24 1.14 -27.23 -24.98
N SER A 25 1.80 -28.07 -24.19
CA SER A 25 1.75 -27.98 -22.73
C SER A 25 2.13 -26.57 -22.31
N LEU A 26 1.25 -25.94 -21.54
CA LEU A 26 1.55 -24.71 -20.78
C LEU A 26 2.89 -24.91 -20.03
N PRO A 27 3.78 -23.93 -20.04
CA PRO A 27 5.01 -24.04 -19.27
C PRO A 27 4.65 -24.24 -17.80
N ALA A 28 5.27 -25.25 -17.20
CA ALA A 28 5.21 -25.50 -15.77
C ALA A 28 5.48 -24.19 -15.04
N ARG A 29 4.66 -23.89 -14.03
CA ARG A 29 4.94 -22.83 -13.05
C ARG A 29 6.40 -22.96 -12.64
N ALA A 30 7.13 -21.89 -12.77
CA ALA A 30 8.49 -21.83 -12.25
C ALA A 30 8.43 -22.12 -10.75
N GLU A 31 8.90 -23.29 -10.36
CA GLU A 31 9.24 -23.62 -8.99
C GLU A 31 10.36 -22.68 -8.60
N GLY A 32 10.05 -21.64 -7.82
CA GLY A 32 11.08 -20.69 -7.37
C GLY A 32 10.61 -19.39 -6.77
N GLU A 33 9.32 -19.18 -6.51
CA GLU A 33 8.96 -18.19 -5.49
C GLU A 33 9.27 -18.80 -4.12
N ALA A 34 10.50 -18.58 -3.66
CA ALA A 34 10.87 -18.83 -2.29
C ALA A 34 9.87 -18.06 -1.43
N SER A 35 9.01 -18.78 -0.72
CA SER A 35 8.22 -18.25 0.37
C SER A 35 9.15 -17.38 1.20
N LEU A 36 8.96 -16.04 1.15
CA LEU A 36 9.74 -15.11 1.94
C LEU A 36 9.46 -15.48 3.40
N ARG A 37 10.39 -16.20 4.03
CA ARG A 37 10.33 -16.48 5.47
C ARG A 37 10.08 -15.15 6.16
N VAL A 38 9.11 -15.14 7.07
CA VAL A 38 8.80 -13.95 7.85
C VAL A 38 10.06 -13.62 8.65
N VAL A 39 10.73 -12.54 8.27
CA VAL A 39 11.88 -12.03 9.01
C VAL A 39 11.31 -11.37 10.27
N PRO A 40 11.92 -11.56 11.47
CA PRO A 40 11.42 -10.95 12.72
C PRO A 40 11.11 -9.46 12.63
N LEU A 41 11.86 -8.71 11.82
CA LEU A 41 11.61 -7.29 11.49
C LEU A 41 10.24 -7.01 10.81
N HIS A 42 9.59 -8.04 10.25
CA HIS A 42 8.24 -7.88 9.71
C HIS A 42 7.16 -7.90 10.79
N THR A 43 7.48 -8.43 11.95
CA THR A 43 6.55 -8.61 13.08
C THR A 43 6.75 -7.60 14.20
N HIS A 44 7.94 -7.01 14.30
CA HIS A 44 8.29 -6.00 15.30
C HIS A 44 8.63 -4.68 14.59
N HIS A 45 7.93 -3.63 14.95
CA HIS A 45 8.23 -2.26 14.56
C HIS A 45 8.38 -1.43 15.83
N GLU A 46 9.59 -1.28 16.28
CA GLU A 46 9.94 -0.09 17.03
C GLU A 46 10.10 1.03 16.01
N ARG A 47 9.28 2.09 16.13
CA ARG A 47 9.27 3.22 15.20
C ARG A 47 10.33 4.25 15.53
N THR A 48 11.36 3.81 16.21
CA THR A 48 12.54 4.57 16.52
C THR A 48 13.74 3.76 16.06
N PHE A 49 14.60 4.36 15.24
CA PHE A 49 15.88 3.80 14.91
C PHE A 49 16.93 4.59 15.66
N ALA A 50 17.58 3.94 16.62
CA ALA A 50 18.45 4.59 17.60
C ALA A 50 17.71 5.75 18.33
N GLU A 51 18.08 7.00 18.03
CA GLU A 51 17.51 8.20 18.67
C GLU A 51 16.54 8.96 17.76
N ASN A 52 16.26 8.44 16.56
CA ASN A 52 15.37 9.10 15.60
C ASN A 52 13.94 9.15 16.11
N ARG A 53 13.26 10.28 15.86
CA ARG A 53 11.88 10.55 16.26
C ARG A 53 10.90 10.49 15.10
N PHE A 54 11.36 10.83 13.91
CA PHE A 54 10.52 11.02 12.72
C PHE A 54 10.84 10.03 11.61
N VAL A 55 12.10 9.60 11.45
CA VAL A 55 12.52 8.76 10.34
C VAL A 55 13.05 7.44 10.86
N TYR A 56 12.51 6.33 10.35
CA TYR A 56 12.87 4.98 10.77
C TYR A 56 12.92 4.01 9.58
N PRO A 57 13.88 3.08 9.56
CA PRO A 57 13.97 2.09 8.50
C PRO A 57 13.07 0.89 8.78
N VAL A 58 12.51 0.32 7.72
CA VAL A 58 11.69 -0.89 7.77
C VAL A 58 12.05 -1.81 6.62
N LEU A 59 12.19 -3.11 6.89
CA LEU A 59 12.20 -4.10 5.83
C LEU A 59 10.76 -4.37 5.40
N SER A 60 10.37 -3.80 4.25
CA SER A 60 8.98 -3.82 3.82
C SER A 60 8.67 -5.02 2.92
N ARG A 61 7.69 -5.85 3.32
CA ARG A 61 7.16 -6.95 2.51
C ARG A 61 6.47 -6.45 1.23
N ARG A 62 5.78 -5.31 1.32
CA ARG A 62 4.99 -4.75 0.22
C ARG A 62 5.84 -4.02 -0.81
N SER A 63 6.91 -3.39 -0.38
CA SER A 63 7.81 -2.68 -1.28
C SER A 63 9.04 -3.50 -1.72
N HIS A 64 9.28 -4.66 -1.09
CA HIS A 64 10.41 -5.56 -1.39
C HIS A 64 11.79 -4.90 -1.26
N GLY A 65 12.03 -4.26 -0.11
CA GLY A 65 13.29 -3.61 0.20
C GLY A 65 13.21 -2.77 1.47
N ILE A 66 14.21 -1.92 1.69
CA ILE A 66 14.19 -0.96 2.78
C ILE A 66 13.24 0.18 2.42
N SER A 67 12.29 0.42 3.30
CA SER A 67 11.40 1.58 3.32
C SER A 67 11.84 2.51 4.45
N LEU A 68 12.03 3.79 4.17
CA LEU A 68 12.23 4.80 5.20
C LEU A 68 10.87 5.40 5.57
N GLY A 69 10.33 5.00 6.72
CA GLY A 69 9.10 5.57 7.24
C GLY A 69 9.33 6.99 7.76
N VAL A 70 8.45 7.91 7.38
CA VAL A 70 8.40 9.29 7.88
C VAL A 70 7.12 9.47 8.68
N ASN A 71 7.25 9.53 10.01
CA ASN A 71 6.14 9.69 10.94
C ASN A 71 5.82 11.18 11.18
N LEU A 72 4.69 11.63 10.64
CA LEU A 72 4.22 12.99 10.83
C LEU A 72 3.30 13.17 12.05
N ASN A 73 2.93 12.08 12.70
CA ASN A 73 2.05 12.07 13.87
C ASN A 73 2.74 11.45 15.09
N PRO A 74 3.90 12.01 15.52
CA PRO A 74 4.61 11.47 16.69
C PRO A 74 3.77 11.56 17.97
N ASP A 75 2.76 12.45 18.02
CA ASP A 75 1.77 12.59 19.09
C ASP A 75 0.72 11.45 19.09
N LYS A 76 0.75 10.54 18.12
CA LYS A 76 -0.18 9.43 17.94
C LYS A 76 -1.64 9.87 17.71
N VAL A 77 -1.87 11.11 17.33
CA VAL A 77 -3.22 11.61 17.01
C VAL A 77 -3.59 11.21 15.58
N CYS A 78 -4.74 10.56 15.46
CA CYS A 78 -5.34 10.19 14.18
C CYS A 78 -6.81 10.60 14.16
N ASN A 79 -7.35 10.88 13.00
CA ASN A 79 -8.76 11.19 12.79
C ASN A 79 -9.64 9.94 12.58
N PHE A 80 -9.03 8.73 12.61
CA PHE A 80 -9.67 7.44 12.66
C PHE A 80 -9.26 6.71 13.95
N ASP A 81 -10.13 5.81 14.43
CA ASP A 81 -9.86 4.91 15.55
C ASP A 81 -10.10 3.45 15.12
N CYS A 82 -9.39 3.03 14.09
CA CYS A 82 -9.58 1.73 13.47
C CYS A 82 -9.37 0.58 14.46
N ILE A 83 -10.30 -0.40 14.48
CA ILE A 83 -10.23 -1.54 15.39
C ILE A 83 -8.98 -2.42 15.21
N TYR A 84 -8.36 -2.37 14.03
CA TYR A 84 -7.15 -3.11 13.69
C TYR A 84 -5.86 -2.29 13.92
N CYS A 85 -5.97 -1.09 14.50
CA CYS A 85 -4.83 -0.21 14.69
C CYS A 85 -3.78 -0.87 15.59
N GLN A 86 -2.52 -0.76 15.20
CA GLN A 86 -1.37 -1.33 15.93
C GLN A 86 -0.57 -0.26 16.69
N VAL A 87 -1.05 0.98 16.68
CA VAL A 87 -0.42 2.08 17.41
C VAL A 87 -0.87 2.01 18.86
N ASP A 88 0.09 1.85 19.77
CA ASP A 88 -0.18 1.96 21.21
C ASP A 88 -0.47 3.42 21.59
N ARG A 89 -1.74 3.74 21.77
CA ARG A 89 -2.22 5.05 22.19
C ARG A 89 -2.40 5.19 23.69
N THR A 90 -2.11 4.13 24.45
CA THR A 90 -2.18 4.17 25.92
C THR A 90 -1.03 4.93 26.53
N ARG A 91 0.12 5.00 25.82
CA ARG A 91 1.31 5.75 26.22
C ARG A 91 1.32 7.11 25.56
N GLN A 92 1.47 8.15 26.36
CA GLN A 92 1.67 9.50 25.83
C GLN A 92 3.00 9.61 25.09
N SER A 93 2.98 10.31 23.96
CA SER A 93 4.21 10.65 23.26
C SER A 93 4.89 11.85 23.90
N GLU A 94 6.21 11.81 23.96
CA GLU A 94 7.03 12.96 24.40
C GLU A 94 7.08 14.05 23.34
N THR A 95 6.91 13.69 22.06
CA THR A 95 6.97 14.59 20.90
C THR A 95 5.57 14.86 20.38
N ARG A 96 5.17 16.14 20.34
CA ARG A 96 3.83 16.56 19.89
C ARG A 96 3.80 17.11 18.46
N PHE A 97 4.91 17.65 18.00
CA PHE A 97 5.00 18.31 16.70
C PHE A 97 6.24 17.83 15.95
N VAL A 98 6.18 17.85 14.64
CA VAL A 98 7.35 17.58 13.80
C VAL A 98 8.27 18.80 13.87
N ASP A 99 9.48 18.58 14.36
CA ASP A 99 10.59 19.52 14.22
C ASP A 99 11.18 19.33 12.81
N MET A 100 11.01 20.34 11.96
CA MET A 100 11.43 20.28 10.56
C MET A 100 12.94 20.09 10.41
N GLN A 101 13.75 20.73 11.28
CA GLN A 101 15.21 20.56 11.20
C GLN A 101 15.61 19.15 11.59
N ALA A 102 15.06 18.62 12.68
CA ALA A 102 15.32 17.26 13.11
C ALA A 102 14.86 16.23 12.04
N LEU A 103 13.70 16.43 11.43
CA LEU A 103 13.22 15.56 10.34
C LEU A 103 14.18 15.58 9.15
N VAL A 104 14.67 16.77 8.75
CA VAL A 104 15.67 16.92 7.67
C VAL A 104 16.95 16.17 8.02
N ASP A 105 17.50 16.40 9.20
CA ASP A 105 18.76 15.79 9.65
C ASP A 105 18.64 14.26 9.75
N GLU A 106 17.51 13.77 10.26
CA GLU A 106 17.23 12.32 10.35
C GLU A 106 17.07 11.67 8.97
N LEU A 107 16.35 12.32 8.05
CA LEU A 107 16.16 11.78 6.70
C LEU A 107 17.47 11.77 5.90
N ASP A 108 18.25 12.85 5.97
CA ASP A 108 19.57 12.96 5.34
C ASP A 108 20.51 11.86 5.83
N SER A 109 20.62 11.72 7.15
CA SER A 109 21.43 10.68 7.79
C SER A 109 20.97 9.27 7.40
N MET A 110 19.68 8.99 7.43
CA MET A 110 19.14 7.67 7.10
C MET A 110 19.31 7.33 5.62
N LEU A 111 19.14 8.28 4.70
CA LEU A 111 19.42 8.07 3.29
C LEU A 111 20.90 7.72 3.06
N SER A 112 21.82 8.45 3.68
CA SER A 112 23.25 8.14 3.65
C SER A 112 23.54 6.75 4.19
N PHE A 113 22.94 6.39 5.33
CA PHE A 113 23.16 5.13 6.02
C PHE A 113 22.66 3.91 5.23
N VAL A 114 21.50 4.01 4.60
CA VAL A 114 20.96 2.96 3.74
C VAL A 114 21.75 2.84 2.44
N ARG A 115 22.04 3.96 1.77
CA ARG A 115 22.72 3.96 0.47
C ARG A 115 24.17 3.53 0.53
N SER A 116 24.88 3.83 1.63
CA SER A 116 26.23 3.31 1.88
C SER A 116 26.25 1.82 2.22
N GLY A 117 25.10 1.19 2.45
CA GLY A 117 24.99 -0.21 2.88
C GLY A 117 25.39 -0.45 4.33
N GLN A 118 25.68 0.60 5.10
CA GLN A 118 26.04 0.47 6.52
C GLN A 118 24.89 -0.10 7.35
N ILE A 119 23.64 0.17 7.00
CA ILE A 119 22.48 -0.39 7.66
C ILE A 119 22.50 -1.92 7.70
N PHE A 120 23.01 -2.60 6.65
CA PHE A 120 23.09 -4.06 6.58
C PHE A 120 24.23 -4.66 7.40
N LYS A 121 24.95 -3.85 8.17
CA LYS A 121 25.95 -4.28 9.15
C LYS A 121 25.43 -4.20 10.58
N THR A 122 24.23 -3.63 10.77
CA THR A 122 23.58 -3.60 12.10
C THR A 122 22.96 -4.93 12.43
N SER A 123 22.75 -5.21 13.71
CA SER A 123 22.12 -6.44 14.19
C SER A 123 20.72 -6.63 13.63
N GLU A 124 19.96 -5.53 13.45
CA GLU A 124 18.60 -5.59 12.99
C GLU A 124 18.48 -5.95 11.49
N PHE A 125 19.47 -5.55 10.66
CA PHE A 125 19.36 -5.67 9.20
C PHE A 125 20.41 -6.60 8.56
N GLN A 126 21.33 -7.16 9.32
CA GLN A 126 22.41 -8.02 8.78
C GLN A 126 21.88 -9.28 8.08
N GLU A 127 20.75 -9.83 8.55
CA GLU A 127 20.10 -11.01 7.99
C GLU A 127 19.19 -10.69 6.79
N THR A 128 19.13 -9.42 6.36
CA THR A 128 18.33 -9.03 5.19
C THR A 128 18.82 -9.77 3.95
N PRO A 129 17.94 -10.50 3.22
CA PRO A 129 18.30 -11.15 1.96
C PRO A 129 18.89 -10.18 0.97
N THR A 130 19.93 -10.57 0.23
CA THR A 130 20.65 -9.70 -0.72
C THR A 130 19.72 -9.04 -1.73
N ALA A 131 18.69 -9.75 -2.21
CA ALA A 131 17.70 -9.23 -3.16
C ALA A 131 16.87 -8.06 -2.58
N LEU A 132 16.78 -7.93 -1.25
CA LEU A 132 16.05 -6.88 -0.55
C LEU A 132 16.96 -5.76 -0.03
N ARG A 133 18.28 -5.86 -0.22
CA ARG A 133 19.27 -4.86 0.25
C ARG A 133 19.31 -3.64 -0.66
N ARG A 134 18.19 -2.91 -0.72
CA ARG A 134 18.07 -1.66 -1.51
C ARG A 134 17.11 -0.71 -0.83
N LEU A 135 17.32 0.59 -1.03
CA LEU A 135 16.30 1.59 -0.72
C LEU A 135 15.18 1.49 -1.76
N ASN A 136 13.97 1.25 -1.33
CA ASN A 136 12.84 1.10 -2.22
C ASN A 136 11.91 2.31 -2.21
N ASP A 137 11.68 2.86 -1.02
CA ASP A 137 10.83 4.03 -0.87
C ASP A 137 11.12 4.85 0.40
N ILE A 138 10.58 6.07 0.39
CA ILE A 138 10.35 6.93 1.54
C ILE A 138 8.83 6.94 1.75
N ALA A 139 8.35 6.38 2.87
CA ALA A 139 6.94 6.18 3.12
C ALA A 139 6.41 7.15 4.18
N PHE A 140 5.54 8.07 3.79
CA PHE A 140 4.82 8.94 4.71
C PHE A 140 3.69 8.12 5.36
N SER A 141 3.99 7.62 6.53
CA SER A 141 3.11 6.77 7.34
C SER A 141 3.60 6.82 8.78
N GLY A 142 2.80 6.40 9.73
CA GLY A 142 3.28 6.40 11.11
C GLY A 142 2.18 6.14 12.13
N ASP A 143 2.22 6.91 13.21
CA ASP A 143 1.34 6.73 14.37
C ASP A 143 -0.03 7.40 14.20
N GLY A 144 -0.29 8.04 13.07
CA GLY A 144 -1.56 8.67 12.74
C GLY A 144 -1.80 8.83 11.24
N GLU A 145 -2.67 9.74 10.87
CA GLU A 145 -2.96 10.07 9.48
C GLU A 145 -2.06 11.21 8.99
N PRO A 146 -1.11 10.96 8.08
CA PRO A 146 -0.14 11.97 7.65
C PRO A 146 -0.76 13.24 7.08
N THR A 147 -1.89 13.11 6.37
CA THR A 147 -2.55 14.24 5.70
C THR A 147 -3.30 15.17 6.66
N THR A 148 -3.38 14.84 7.94
CA THR A 148 -3.89 15.75 8.96
C THR A 148 -2.87 16.81 9.34
N TYR A 149 -1.58 16.60 9.03
CA TYR A 149 -0.53 17.53 9.41
C TYR A 149 -0.61 18.82 8.59
N ARG A 150 -0.55 19.96 9.28
CA ARG A 150 -0.81 21.29 8.69
C ARG A 150 0.11 21.63 7.52
N ASN A 151 1.40 21.29 7.65
CA ASN A 151 2.44 21.60 6.67
C ASN A 151 2.79 20.36 5.82
N PHE A 152 1.80 19.54 5.52
CA PHE A 152 2.00 18.29 4.77
C PHE A 152 2.72 18.54 3.44
N ASP A 153 2.30 19.54 2.66
CA ASP A 153 2.89 19.90 1.37
C ASP A 153 4.36 20.37 1.50
N GLU A 154 4.67 21.17 2.51
CA GLU A 154 6.04 21.64 2.77
C GLU A 154 6.95 20.46 3.14
N ILE A 155 6.46 19.53 3.96
CA ILE A 155 7.22 18.34 4.35
C ILE A 155 7.49 17.45 3.14
N ILE A 156 6.47 17.18 2.31
CA ILE A 156 6.65 16.38 1.09
C ILE A 156 7.67 17.02 0.16
N ALA A 157 7.60 18.34 -0.06
CA ALA A 157 8.55 19.07 -0.88
C ALA A 157 9.97 18.97 -0.33
N THR A 158 10.15 19.21 0.97
CA THR A 158 11.45 19.13 1.65
C THR A 158 12.05 17.72 1.54
N CYS A 159 11.26 16.68 1.79
CA CYS A 159 11.72 15.29 1.64
C CYS A 159 12.09 14.95 0.19
N ALA A 160 11.37 15.51 -0.80
CA ALA A 160 11.71 15.34 -2.21
C ALA A 160 13.05 15.99 -2.57
N ASP A 161 13.32 17.18 -2.03
CA ASP A 161 14.59 17.87 -2.25
C ASP A 161 15.76 17.08 -1.63
N ILE A 162 15.63 16.58 -0.42
CA ILE A 162 16.65 15.74 0.24
C ILE A 162 16.87 14.45 -0.56
N LYS A 163 15.79 13.78 -0.98
CA LYS A 163 15.87 12.60 -1.85
C LYS A 163 16.68 12.88 -3.12
N ALA A 164 16.45 14.04 -3.76
CA ALA A 164 17.16 14.46 -4.97
C ALA A 164 18.65 14.74 -4.70
N GLN A 165 18.99 15.39 -3.58
CA GLN A 165 20.37 15.62 -3.14
C GLN A 165 21.14 14.31 -2.96
N HIS A 166 20.49 13.28 -2.48
CA HIS A 166 21.07 11.94 -2.36
C HIS A 166 21.06 11.15 -3.67
N HIS A 167 20.63 11.72 -4.79
CA HIS A 167 20.49 11.01 -6.07
C HIS A 167 19.65 9.71 -5.96
N ALA A 168 18.66 9.68 -5.05
CA ALA A 168 17.80 8.53 -4.82
C ALA A 168 16.54 8.56 -5.70
N ASN A 169 16.68 8.94 -6.97
CA ASN A 169 15.55 9.17 -7.89
C ASN A 169 14.76 7.89 -8.20
N ASP A 170 15.39 6.74 -8.09
CA ASP A 170 14.80 5.41 -8.23
C ASP A 170 13.90 5.02 -7.05
N ALA A 171 14.17 5.54 -5.85
CA ALA A 171 13.32 5.33 -4.69
C ALA A 171 11.98 6.05 -4.86
N LYS A 172 10.88 5.38 -4.49
CA LYS A 172 9.55 5.98 -4.50
C LYS A 172 9.34 6.91 -3.32
N MET A 173 8.39 7.83 -3.45
CA MET A 173 7.80 8.55 -2.33
C MET A 173 6.36 8.04 -2.14
N VAL A 174 6.10 7.28 -1.09
CA VAL A 174 4.83 6.59 -0.87
C VAL A 174 4.04 7.30 0.22
N LEU A 175 2.80 7.69 -0.06
CA LEU A 175 1.85 8.14 0.94
C LEU A 175 0.91 6.99 1.30
N ILE A 176 0.91 6.57 2.57
CA ILE A 176 -0.07 5.62 3.12
C ILE A 176 -1.09 6.42 3.93
N SER A 177 -2.35 6.44 3.50
CA SER A 177 -3.36 7.35 4.03
C SER A 177 -4.74 6.71 4.05
N ASN A 178 -5.56 7.11 5.04
CA ASN A 178 -6.99 6.80 5.07
C ASN A 178 -7.83 7.65 4.07
N ALA A 179 -7.16 8.47 3.27
CA ALA A 179 -7.73 9.32 2.22
C ALA A 179 -8.76 10.38 2.70
N SER A 180 -9.01 10.50 4.00
CA SER A 180 -10.05 11.38 4.52
C SER A 180 -9.85 12.86 4.22
N MET A 181 -8.59 13.28 4.01
CA MET A 181 -8.21 14.69 3.87
C MET A 181 -7.74 15.09 2.46
N PHE A 182 -7.86 14.20 1.45
CA PHE A 182 -7.37 14.48 0.09
C PHE A 182 -8.00 15.70 -0.58
N HIS A 183 -9.21 16.08 -0.17
CA HIS A 183 -9.88 17.30 -0.64
C HIS A 183 -9.24 18.60 -0.13
N ARG A 184 -8.36 18.56 0.88
CA ARG A 184 -7.75 19.76 1.45
C ARG A 184 -6.69 20.35 0.51
N PRO A 185 -6.65 21.70 0.32
CA PRO A 185 -5.73 22.32 -0.63
C PRO A 185 -4.25 22.03 -0.39
N HIS A 186 -3.79 22.05 0.88
CA HIS A 186 -2.41 21.71 1.22
C HIS A 186 -2.10 20.24 0.94
N VAL A 187 -3.07 19.32 1.15
CA VAL A 187 -2.89 17.93 0.81
C VAL A 187 -2.79 17.75 -0.70
N GLN A 188 -3.66 18.40 -1.48
CA GLN A 188 -3.60 18.35 -2.95
C GLN A 188 -2.24 18.82 -3.47
N ARG A 189 -1.67 19.91 -2.93
CA ARG A 189 -0.31 20.36 -3.29
C ARG A 189 0.75 19.31 -2.93
N GLY A 190 0.64 18.69 -1.76
CA GLY A 190 1.53 17.59 -1.36
C GLY A 190 1.47 16.39 -2.33
N LEU A 191 0.25 16.00 -2.77
CA LEU A 191 0.08 14.95 -3.77
C LEU A 191 0.69 15.33 -5.13
N GLU A 192 0.64 16.61 -5.53
CA GLU A 192 1.32 17.09 -6.75
C GLU A 192 2.85 17.03 -6.64
N TYR A 193 3.41 17.27 -5.45
CA TYR A 193 4.85 17.07 -5.21
C TYR A 193 5.22 15.59 -5.29
N LEU A 194 4.40 14.69 -4.74
CA LEU A 194 4.61 13.24 -4.88
C LEU A 194 4.63 12.84 -6.35
N ASP A 195 3.66 13.29 -7.16
CA ASP A 195 3.56 12.96 -8.59
C ASP A 195 4.83 13.29 -9.38
N ARG A 196 5.49 14.40 -9.02
CA ARG A 196 6.73 14.85 -9.68
C ARG A 196 7.99 14.11 -9.22
N ASN A 197 7.90 13.35 -8.14
CA ASN A 197 9.05 12.76 -7.45
C ASN A 197 8.97 11.23 -7.32
N ASN A 198 8.51 10.52 -8.36
CA ASN A 198 8.28 9.08 -8.35
C ASN A 198 7.30 8.68 -7.24
N GLY A 199 6.21 9.44 -7.11
CA GLY A 199 5.23 9.28 -6.04
C GLY A 199 4.24 8.15 -6.27
N GLU A 200 3.74 7.60 -5.18
CA GLU A 200 2.71 6.58 -5.18
C GLU A 200 1.76 6.80 -3.99
N ILE A 201 0.46 6.74 -4.23
CA ILE A 201 -0.55 6.87 -3.18
C ILE A 201 -1.08 5.47 -2.87
N TRP A 202 -1.02 5.07 -1.61
CA TRP A 202 -1.61 3.87 -1.07
C TRP A 202 -2.78 4.27 -0.17
N ALA A 203 -3.96 4.33 -0.77
CA ALA A 203 -5.18 4.73 -0.07
C ALA A 203 -5.82 3.52 0.60
N LYS A 204 -6.15 3.66 1.88
CA LYS A 204 -6.85 2.62 2.63
C LYS A 204 -8.33 2.61 2.26
N LEU A 205 -8.83 1.42 1.97
CA LEU A 205 -10.24 1.14 1.76
C LEU A 205 -10.51 -0.28 2.26
N GLU A 206 -11.04 -0.41 3.47
CA GLU A 206 -11.26 -1.68 4.16
C GLU A 206 -12.74 -2.10 4.19
N ALA A 207 -13.63 -1.28 3.64
CA ALA A 207 -15.07 -1.50 3.71
C ALA A 207 -15.77 -1.32 2.37
N GLY A 208 -16.83 -2.10 2.13
CA GLY A 208 -17.75 -1.96 1.02
C GLY A 208 -19.06 -1.28 1.43
N THR A 209 -19.50 -1.47 2.67
CA THR A 209 -20.71 -0.90 3.21
C THR A 209 -20.44 0.18 4.27
N GLU A 210 -21.37 1.10 4.46
CA GLU A 210 -21.25 2.15 5.47
C GLU A 210 -21.31 1.60 6.89
N GLU A 211 -22.06 0.54 7.11
CA GLU A 211 -22.18 -0.14 8.39
C GLU A 211 -20.84 -0.77 8.79
N TYR A 212 -20.19 -1.47 7.86
CA TYR A 212 -18.89 -2.08 8.11
C TYR A 212 -17.79 -1.02 8.25
N TYR A 213 -17.83 0.05 7.46
CA TYR A 213 -16.95 1.20 7.61
C TYR A 213 -17.01 1.80 9.02
N LYS A 214 -18.21 2.06 9.53
CA LYS A 214 -18.40 2.60 10.90
C LYS A 214 -17.88 1.64 11.97
N LEU A 215 -18.07 0.34 11.76
CA LEU A 215 -17.60 -0.69 12.68
C LEU A 215 -16.06 -0.73 12.73
N VAL A 216 -15.41 -0.69 11.55
CA VAL A 216 -13.96 -0.89 11.41
C VAL A 216 -13.19 0.39 11.70
N GLU A 217 -13.61 1.52 11.16
CA GLU A 217 -12.84 2.76 11.18
C GLU A 217 -13.13 3.68 12.37
N ARG A 218 -14.28 3.50 13.04
CA ARG A 218 -14.70 4.26 14.23
C ARG A 218 -14.47 5.78 14.08
N THR A 219 -14.89 6.36 12.97
CA THR A 219 -14.69 7.76 12.65
C THR A 219 -16.01 8.49 12.39
N PRO A 220 -16.12 9.79 12.74
CA PRO A 220 -17.27 10.60 12.34
C PRO A 220 -17.21 11.05 10.87
N ILE A 221 -16.10 10.81 10.16
CA ILE A 221 -15.95 11.19 8.76
C ILE A 221 -16.84 10.29 7.90
N PRO A 222 -17.71 10.85 7.03
CA PRO A 222 -18.60 10.04 6.22
C PRO A 222 -17.83 9.13 5.24
N PHE A 223 -18.26 7.89 5.10
CA PHE A 223 -17.68 6.93 4.15
C PHE A 223 -17.69 7.50 2.72
N ARG A 224 -18.77 8.16 2.34
CA ARG A 224 -18.88 8.81 1.03
C ARG A 224 -17.77 9.82 0.76
N GLN A 225 -17.38 10.61 1.76
CA GLN A 225 -16.26 11.56 1.63
C GLN A 225 -14.94 10.85 1.31
N VAL A 226 -14.67 9.72 1.96
CA VAL A 226 -13.47 8.92 1.68
C VAL A 226 -13.51 8.37 0.27
N LEU A 227 -14.65 7.81 -0.17
CA LEU A 227 -14.82 7.31 -1.53
C LEU A 227 -14.67 8.40 -2.59
N ASP A 228 -15.23 9.59 -2.36
CA ASP A 228 -15.08 10.73 -3.28
C ASP A 228 -13.63 11.19 -3.37
N ASN A 229 -12.92 11.28 -2.24
CA ASN A 229 -11.51 11.63 -2.18
C ASN A 229 -10.62 10.61 -2.91
N ILE A 230 -10.87 9.32 -2.71
CA ILE A 230 -10.17 8.23 -3.43
C ILE A 230 -10.45 8.33 -4.92
N THR A 231 -11.71 8.55 -5.31
CA THR A 231 -12.11 8.70 -6.71
C THR A 231 -11.40 9.87 -7.38
N ASP A 232 -11.36 11.02 -6.75
CA ASP A 232 -10.71 12.22 -7.29
C ASP A 232 -9.18 12.04 -7.39
N ALA A 233 -8.54 11.39 -6.42
CA ALA A 233 -7.14 11.04 -6.50
C ALA A 233 -6.87 10.04 -7.64
N ALA A 234 -7.70 9.00 -7.77
CA ALA A 234 -7.58 7.96 -8.77
C ALA A 234 -7.84 8.46 -10.21
N ARG A 235 -8.63 9.50 -10.39
CA ARG A 235 -8.82 10.17 -11.70
C ARG A 235 -7.57 10.90 -12.19
N ARG A 236 -6.79 11.44 -11.26
CA ARG A 236 -5.59 12.22 -11.59
C ARG A 236 -4.37 11.35 -11.85
N ARG A 237 -4.29 10.18 -11.18
CA ARG A 237 -3.16 9.24 -11.27
C ARG A 237 -3.58 7.83 -10.87
N PRO A 238 -2.95 6.78 -11.40
CA PRO A 238 -3.17 5.44 -10.89
C PRO A 238 -2.71 5.33 -9.42
N ILE A 239 -3.58 4.83 -8.55
CA ILE A 239 -3.31 4.65 -7.12
C ILE A 239 -3.30 3.18 -6.73
N VAL A 240 -2.71 2.88 -5.59
CA VAL A 240 -2.81 1.58 -4.92
C VAL A 240 -3.91 1.65 -3.86
N ILE A 241 -4.76 0.65 -3.79
CA ILE A 241 -5.67 0.46 -2.66
C ILE A 241 -5.03 -0.53 -1.70
N GLN A 242 -5.01 -0.16 -0.42
CA GLN A 242 -4.69 -1.06 0.68
C GLN A 242 -5.98 -1.51 1.35
N ALA A 243 -6.30 -2.79 1.26
CA ALA A 243 -7.53 -3.38 1.82
C ALA A 243 -7.16 -4.44 2.86
N LEU A 244 -7.36 -4.11 4.11
CA LEU A 244 -7.16 -5.04 5.24
C LEU A 244 -8.45 -5.77 5.54
N PHE A 245 -8.40 -7.10 5.51
CA PHE A 245 -9.50 -7.97 5.89
C PHE A 245 -9.16 -8.75 7.16
N MET A 246 -10.14 -8.88 8.06
CA MET A 246 -9.94 -9.43 9.39
C MET A 246 -11.16 -10.22 9.86
N ARG A 247 -10.97 -11.04 10.87
CA ARG A 247 -12.08 -11.60 11.63
C ARG A 247 -12.42 -10.65 12.78
N ILE A 248 -13.68 -10.40 12.98
CA ILE A 248 -14.21 -9.58 14.08
C ILE A 248 -15.08 -10.50 14.95
N HIS A 249 -14.71 -10.69 16.22
CA HIS A 249 -15.35 -11.67 17.11
C HIS A 249 -15.43 -13.07 16.47
N GLY A 250 -14.31 -13.52 15.87
CA GLY A 250 -14.20 -14.82 15.21
C GLY A 250 -14.91 -14.94 13.85
N LYS A 251 -15.58 -13.89 13.34
CA LYS A 251 -16.32 -13.91 12.07
C LYS A 251 -15.58 -13.17 10.98
N PRO A 252 -15.32 -13.79 9.82
CA PRO A 252 -14.76 -13.11 8.66
C PRO A 252 -15.77 -12.12 8.06
N PRO A 253 -15.35 -11.22 7.14
CA PRO A 253 -16.27 -10.39 6.37
C PRO A 253 -17.34 -11.26 5.67
N SER A 254 -18.57 -10.78 5.63
CA SER A 254 -19.64 -11.49 4.93
C SER A 254 -19.47 -11.43 3.41
N GLU A 255 -20.04 -12.38 2.67
CA GLU A 255 -20.06 -12.33 1.20
C GLU A 255 -20.70 -11.04 0.68
N GLN A 256 -21.72 -10.52 1.38
CA GLN A 256 -22.35 -9.25 1.03
C GLN A 256 -21.36 -8.07 1.17
N GLU A 257 -20.55 -8.05 2.22
CA GLU A 257 -19.54 -7.02 2.44
C GLU A 257 -18.43 -7.09 1.38
N LEU A 258 -17.94 -8.30 1.06
CA LEU A 258 -16.95 -8.51 0.00
C LEU A 258 -17.50 -8.11 -1.37
N ALA A 259 -18.77 -8.42 -1.66
CA ALA A 259 -19.43 -7.99 -2.89
C ALA A 259 -19.53 -6.46 -2.96
N ALA A 260 -19.96 -5.82 -1.87
CA ALA A 260 -20.05 -4.37 -1.79
C ALA A 260 -18.67 -3.70 -1.92
N PHE A 261 -17.60 -4.28 -1.38
CA PHE A 261 -16.23 -3.80 -1.58
C PHE A 261 -15.85 -3.80 -3.08
N ALA A 262 -16.11 -4.89 -3.78
CA ALA A 262 -15.88 -4.96 -5.24
C ALA A 262 -16.72 -3.92 -5.99
N ASP A 263 -17.97 -3.67 -5.55
CA ASP A 263 -18.82 -2.64 -6.14
C ASP A 263 -18.23 -1.22 -5.96
N ARG A 264 -17.63 -0.91 -4.79
CA ARG A 264 -16.93 0.39 -4.59
C ARG A 264 -15.76 0.56 -5.55
N LEU A 265 -14.95 -0.49 -5.75
CA LEU A 265 -13.86 -0.44 -6.74
C LEU A 265 -14.39 -0.19 -8.16
N ASN A 266 -15.46 -0.87 -8.55
CA ASN A 266 -16.08 -0.69 -9.85
C ASN A 266 -16.71 0.70 -10.02
N GLU A 267 -17.34 1.27 -8.99
CA GLU A 267 -17.85 2.64 -9.00
C GLU A 267 -16.74 3.67 -9.20
N ILE A 268 -15.63 3.53 -8.50
CA ILE A 268 -14.46 4.41 -8.67
C ILE A 268 -13.93 4.32 -10.10
N ARG A 269 -13.83 3.10 -10.68
CA ARG A 269 -13.42 2.93 -12.08
C ARG A 269 -14.41 3.53 -13.06
N ALA A 270 -15.69 3.27 -12.88
CA ALA A 270 -16.75 3.84 -13.73
C ALA A 270 -16.75 5.37 -13.71
N ALA A 271 -16.33 5.96 -12.58
CA ALA A 271 -16.14 7.40 -12.45
C ALA A 271 -14.81 7.91 -13.06
N GLY A 272 -14.03 7.07 -13.74
CA GLY A 272 -12.76 7.42 -14.39
C GLY A 272 -11.52 7.23 -13.52
N GLY A 273 -11.65 6.63 -12.34
CA GLY A 273 -10.52 6.31 -11.47
C GLY A 273 -9.65 5.18 -12.02
N GLN A 274 -8.36 5.23 -11.75
CA GLN A 274 -7.37 4.25 -12.19
C GLN A 274 -6.69 3.62 -10.98
N PHE A 275 -6.57 2.30 -10.99
CA PHE A 275 -5.86 1.54 -9.98
C PHE A 275 -4.61 0.90 -10.56
N LYS A 276 -3.51 1.00 -9.82
CA LYS A 276 -2.26 0.30 -10.12
C LYS A 276 -2.29 -1.11 -9.56
N LEU A 277 -2.79 -1.26 -8.34
CA LEU A 277 -2.83 -2.52 -7.61
C LEU A 277 -3.84 -2.43 -6.46
N ILE A 278 -4.51 -3.52 -6.16
CA ILE A 278 -5.21 -3.74 -4.89
C ILE A 278 -4.34 -4.65 -4.03
N GLN A 279 -3.83 -4.12 -2.92
CA GLN A 279 -3.10 -4.89 -1.91
C GLN A 279 -4.11 -5.47 -0.92
N VAL A 280 -4.38 -6.76 -1.04
CA VAL A 280 -5.25 -7.49 -0.10
C VAL A 280 -4.38 -8.09 1.00
N TYR A 281 -4.63 -7.72 2.24
CA TYR A 281 -3.83 -8.19 3.36
C TYR A 281 -4.68 -8.43 4.62
N THR A 282 -4.08 -9.07 5.60
CA THR A 282 -4.68 -9.33 6.89
C THR A 282 -3.80 -8.86 8.04
N VAL A 283 -4.28 -9.01 9.25
CA VAL A 283 -3.55 -8.64 10.47
C VAL A 283 -2.27 -9.47 10.57
N ALA A 284 -1.12 -8.81 10.65
CA ALA A 284 0.19 -9.45 10.77
C ALA A 284 0.84 -9.24 12.15
N ARG A 285 0.29 -8.37 12.98
CA ARG A 285 0.74 -8.06 14.33
C ARG A 285 -0.48 -7.91 15.22
N GLN A 286 -0.31 -8.12 16.53
CA GLN A 286 -1.40 -7.97 17.49
C GLN A 286 -2.00 -6.55 17.42
N PRO A 287 -3.28 -6.40 17.08
CA PRO A 287 -3.98 -5.12 17.14
C PRO A 287 -4.31 -4.74 18.59
N ALA A 288 -4.70 -3.48 18.81
CA ALA A 288 -5.14 -3.00 20.12
C ALA A 288 -6.39 -3.74 20.61
N GLU A 289 -7.29 -4.11 19.70
CA GLU A 289 -8.53 -4.79 20.01
C GLU A 289 -8.35 -6.32 19.96
N SER A 290 -8.55 -6.97 21.08
CA SER A 290 -8.36 -8.42 21.23
C SER A 290 -9.35 -9.29 20.46
N PHE A 291 -10.46 -8.71 20.00
CA PHE A 291 -11.49 -9.40 19.20
C PHE A 291 -11.21 -9.34 17.69
N VAL A 292 -10.10 -8.71 17.28
CA VAL A 292 -9.67 -8.62 15.89
C VAL A 292 -8.56 -9.64 15.64
N GLU A 293 -8.79 -10.50 14.65
CA GLU A 293 -7.89 -11.61 14.30
C GLU A 293 -7.61 -11.63 12.80
N ALA A 294 -6.51 -12.27 12.39
CA ALA A 294 -6.21 -12.51 11.00
C ALA A 294 -7.24 -13.45 10.35
N ILE A 295 -7.51 -13.26 9.06
CA ILE A 295 -8.13 -14.30 8.22
C ILE A 295 -7.03 -15.26 7.72
N SER A 296 -7.42 -16.46 7.27
CA SER A 296 -6.48 -17.44 6.71
C SER A 296 -5.89 -16.97 5.38
N ASP A 297 -4.73 -17.49 5.02
CA ASP A 297 -4.09 -17.22 3.73
C ASP A 297 -5.00 -17.60 2.55
N CYS A 298 -5.70 -18.74 2.66
CA CYS A 298 -6.70 -19.15 1.67
C CYS A 298 -7.82 -18.08 1.50
N ALA A 299 -8.31 -17.52 2.60
CA ALA A 299 -9.32 -16.46 2.52
C ALA A 299 -8.77 -15.16 1.90
N VAL A 300 -7.48 -14.84 2.11
CA VAL A 300 -6.83 -13.72 1.42
C VAL A 300 -6.77 -13.98 -0.09
N ASP A 301 -6.39 -15.19 -0.50
CA ASP A 301 -6.32 -15.59 -1.91
C ASP A 301 -7.69 -15.57 -2.58
N GLU A 302 -8.74 -16.06 -1.91
CA GLU A 302 -10.12 -16.00 -2.39
C GLU A 302 -10.59 -14.56 -2.64
N ILE A 303 -10.21 -13.62 -1.76
CA ILE A 303 -10.53 -12.20 -1.93
C ILE A 303 -9.75 -11.60 -3.11
N VAL A 304 -8.48 -11.97 -3.28
CA VAL A 304 -7.67 -11.55 -4.46
C VAL A 304 -8.33 -12.02 -5.75
N GLU A 305 -8.70 -13.31 -5.82
CA GLU A 305 -9.39 -13.88 -7.00
C GLU A 305 -10.72 -13.17 -7.26
N MET A 306 -11.52 -12.94 -6.21
CA MET A 306 -12.79 -12.22 -6.30
C MET A 306 -12.60 -10.81 -6.89
N VAL A 307 -11.60 -10.05 -6.43
CA VAL A 307 -11.29 -8.71 -6.97
C VAL A 307 -10.86 -8.79 -8.43
N GLN A 308 -9.99 -9.72 -8.78
CA GLN A 308 -9.53 -9.89 -10.15
C GLN A 308 -10.67 -10.27 -11.10
N VAL A 309 -11.53 -11.20 -10.69
CA VAL A 309 -12.66 -11.67 -11.51
C VAL A 309 -13.75 -10.61 -11.62
N ARG A 310 -14.17 -9.99 -10.51
CA ARG A 310 -15.30 -9.04 -10.51
C ARG A 310 -14.92 -7.65 -11.02
N CYS A 311 -13.68 -7.24 -10.78
CA CYS A 311 -13.26 -5.87 -11.09
C CYS A 311 -12.29 -5.81 -12.28
N GLY A 312 -11.59 -6.90 -12.64
CA GLY A 312 -10.55 -6.86 -13.65
C GLY A 312 -9.38 -5.95 -13.28
N ILE A 313 -9.11 -5.78 -11.98
CA ILE A 313 -8.02 -4.97 -11.45
C ILE A 313 -6.91 -5.89 -10.93
N PRO A 314 -5.61 -5.61 -11.19
CA PRO A 314 -4.54 -6.35 -10.55
C PRO A 314 -4.68 -6.33 -9.03
N ALA A 315 -4.64 -7.51 -8.40
CA ALA A 315 -4.68 -7.67 -6.96
C ALA A 315 -3.59 -8.63 -6.50
N GLN A 316 -3.04 -8.38 -5.32
CA GLN A 316 -1.96 -9.18 -4.74
C GLN A 316 -2.21 -9.44 -3.25
N ALA A 317 -1.95 -10.69 -2.83
CA ALA A 317 -2.05 -11.14 -1.46
C ALA A 317 -0.81 -10.75 -0.63
N PHE A 318 -1.04 -10.35 0.63
CA PHE A 318 0.00 -10.17 1.65
C PHE A 318 -0.50 -10.82 2.94
N TYR A 319 0.08 -11.95 3.28
CA TYR A 319 -0.37 -12.79 4.38
C TYR A 319 0.03 -12.24 5.75
N GLY A 320 -0.67 -12.69 6.78
CA GLY A 320 -0.29 -12.51 8.17
C GLY A 320 0.96 -13.33 8.55
N VAL A 321 1.33 -13.27 9.80
CA VAL A 321 2.32 -14.21 10.36
C VAL A 321 1.57 -15.51 10.65
N GLY A 322 1.99 -16.61 10.03
CA GLY A 322 1.40 -17.93 10.28
C GLY A 322 1.53 -18.31 11.75
N SER A 323 0.53 -19.04 12.29
CA SER A 323 0.56 -19.58 13.65
C SER A 323 1.75 -20.51 13.90
N ASP A 324 2.40 -21.02 12.86
CA ASP A 324 3.57 -21.89 12.93
C ASP A 324 4.87 -21.13 13.23
N ASP A 325 4.90 -19.81 13.00
CA ASP A 325 6.07 -18.97 13.29
C ASP A 325 6.10 -18.43 14.74
N LEU A 326 5.00 -18.58 15.50
CA LEU A 326 4.90 -18.16 16.91
C LEU A 326 5.33 -19.24 17.92
N SER A 327 5.65 -20.47 17.46
CA SER A 327 6.07 -21.59 18.31
C SER A 327 7.58 -21.75 18.44
N GLY A 328 8.37 -20.80 17.99
CA GLY A 328 9.81 -20.73 18.15
C GLY A 328 10.21 -20.02 19.44
N ASP A 329 10.33 -20.78 20.47
CA ASP A 329 11.11 -20.69 21.70
C ASP A 329 10.87 -19.52 22.69
N VAL A 330 10.43 -20.00 23.83
CA VAL A 330 10.55 -19.43 25.20
C VAL A 330 12.03 -19.27 25.60
#